data_890b7c4676ab918a892d27f3c9dc22b2
#
_entry.id   890b7c4676ab918a892d27f3c9dc22b2
#
_cell.length_a   1.000
_cell.length_b   1.000
_cell.length_c   1.000
_cell.angle_alpha   90.00
_cell.angle_beta   90.00
_cell.angle_gamma   90.00
#
_symmetry.space_group_name_H-M   'P 1'
#
loop_
_entity.id
_entity.type
_entity.pdbx_description
1 polymer ?
#
loop_
_entity_poly.entity_id
_entity_poly.type
_entity_poly.pdbx_seq_one_letter_code
_entity_poly.pdbx_strand_id
1 'polypeptide(L)'
;MSLKVGITADLSVSLFSNGINQNALYLAMMYRDMGHEAHIIASGENLKAQRELASIGITDLSIKKLSEAVLIPYDMIIVLGLRLEEKHIRHFRGINDKFRYVSYRCGNELFTDTEMILHGSHQERQESFQSLPAPPKPDQIWVIPQMEVTNLDYYIHLNQNQRNATVVPFIWDPIITENLQKTEKIPNWTPRDTRRISIMEPNLSLMKNCVLPITYCNWFLEDGERIDHIYSWSTQKLSTSKRLIKIIQHGKPELLKILSAEDRRPTLRVLNNHTDLVLSWQMENNLNYLYFDVVWAGWPLVHNAQFCQDIGYYYHMNSAEQAAAQMKAAFETHTEEYRTEMQEKVKRFTRAKPELLEQYRKLTDNLMNDTFVKQQYHWETNTISPV
;
A
#
# COMPACT_ATOMS: atom_id res chain seq x y z
N MET A 1 -25.18 -12.12 -13.14
CA MET A 1 -24.41 -12.92 -14.12
C MET A 1 -22.99 -13.05 -13.59
N SER A 2 -22.37 -14.24 -13.63
CA SER A 2 -20.97 -14.38 -13.22
C SER A 2 -20.07 -13.85 -14.34
N LEU A 3 -19.14 -12.94 -14.02
CA LEU A 3 -18.15 -12.38 -14.95
C LEU A 3 -16.83 -13.16 -14.84
N LYS A 4 -16.06 -13.15 -15.92
CA LYS A 4 -14.65 -13.55 -15.94
C LYS A 4 -13.77 -12.30 -15.81
N VAL A 5 -13.06 -12.16 -14.69
CA VAL A 5 -12.29 -10.97 -14.32
C VAL A 5 -10.81 -11.30 -14.28
N GLY A 6 -10.00 -10.58 -15.04
CA GLY A 6 -8.55 -10.63 -14.96
C GLY A 6 -8.00 -9.46 -14.13
N ILE A 7 -7.08 -9.70 -13.23
CA ILE A 7 -6.36 -8.66 -12.48
C ILE A 7 -4.87 -8.84 -12.72
N THR A 8 -4.20 -7.82 -13.27
CA THR A 8 -2.78 -7.96 -13.58
C THR A 8 -1.89 -7.71 -12.36
N ALA A 9 -0.81 -8.49 -12.21
CA ALA A 9 0.16 -8.33 -11.13
C ALA A 9 1.58 -8.69 -11.61
N ASP A 10 2.59 -8.03 -11.06
CA ASP A 10 3.99 -8.44 -11.21
C ASP A 10 4.39 -9.38 -10.07
N LEU A 11 4.16 -10.67 -10.27
CA LEU A 11 4.48 -11.70 -9.27
C LEU A 11 5.97 -12.09 -9.23
N SER A 12 6.82 -11.45 -10.04
CA SER A 12 8.28 -11.67 -10.02
C SER A 12 8.95 -11.01 -8.81
N VAL A 13 8.32 -9.96 -8.28
CA VAL A 13 8.77 -9.27 -7.06
C VAL A 13 8.09 -9.84 -5.81
N SER A 14 8.72 -9.63 -4.65
CA SER A 14 8.17 -10.10 -3.37
C SER A 14 6.80 -9.46 -3.06
N LEU A 15 5.88 -10.25 -2.53
CA LEU A 15 4.60 -9.78 -1.99
C LEU A 15 4.80 -8.69 -0.92
N PHE A 16 5.89 -8.75 -0.18
CA PHE A 16 6.23 -7.82 0.90
C PHE A 16 7.03 -6.59 0.43
N SER A 17 7.35 -6.50 -0.87
CA SER A 17 8.16 -5.40 -1.40
C SER A 17 7.35 -4.13 -1.69
N ASN A 18 6.09 -4.29 -2.11
CA ASN A 18 5.17 -3.18 -2.38
C ASN A 18 3.72 -3.60 -2.16
N GLY A 19 2.81 -2.62 -2.03
CA GLY A 19 1.39 -2.88 -1.84
C GLY A 19 0.63 -3.27 -3.12
N ILE A 20 1.22 -3.14 -4.31
CA ILE A 20 0.53 -3.38 -5.59
C ILE A 20 0.10 -4.83 -5.72
N ASN A 21 1.01 -5.78 -5.43
CA ASN A 21 0.69 -7.20 -5.49
C ASN A 21 -0.32 -7.64 -4.43
N GLN A 22 -0.28 -7.02 -3.24
CA GLN A 22 -1.29 -7.25 -2.21
C GLN A 22 -2.67 -6.73 -2.66
N ASN A 23 -2.71 -5.54 -3.29
CA ASN A 23 -3.94 -4.98 -3.83
C ASN A 23 -4.55 -5.90 -4.91
N ALA A 24 -3.73 -6.39 -5.84
CA ALA A 24 -4.18 -7.33 -6.87
C ALA A 24 -4.74 -8.63 -6.27
N LEU A 25 -4.09 -9.15 -5.22
CA LEU A 25 -4.57 -10.31 -4.47
C LEU A 25 -5.95 -10.04 -3.84
N TYR A 26 -6.08 -8.93 -3.10
CA TYR A 26 -7.32 -8.60 -2.41
C TYR A 26 -8.48 -8.35 -3.39
N LEU A 27 -8.21 -7.69 -4.53
CA LEU A 27 -9.19 -7.53 -5.60
C LEU A 27 -9.62 -8.89 -6.17
N ALA A 28 -8.69 -9.79 -6.47
CA ALA A 28 -9.02 -11.10 -7.02
C ALA A 28 -9.89 -11.91 -6.05
N MET A 29 -9.54 -11.89 -4.76
CA MET A 29 -10.35 -12.57 -3.73
C MET A 29 -11.73 -11.94 -3.59
N MET A 30 -11.82 -10.61 -3.60
CA MET A 30 -13.08 -9.87 -3.51
C MET A 30 -14.02 -10.18 -4.69
N TYR A 31 -13.51 -10.22 -5.91
CA TYR A 31 -14.33 -10.61 -7.08
C TYR A 31 -14.82 -12.05 -6.99
N ARG A 32 -14.04 -12.97 -6.43
CA ARG A 32 -14.48 -14.34 -6.14
C ARG A 32 -15.57 -14.37 -5.06
N ASP A 33 -15.44 -13.58 -3.99
CA ASP A 33 -16.46 -13.45 -2.95
C ASP A 33 -17.79 -12.89 -3.50
N MET A 34 -17.72 -12.07 -4.55
CA MET A 34 -18.89 -11.58 -5.29
C MET A 34 -19.51 -12.63 -6.24
N GLY A 35 -18.93 -13.82 -6.37
CA GLY A 35 -19.40 -14.90 -7.23
C GLY A 35 -18.91 -14.83 -8.67
N HIS A 36 -17.83 -14.10 -8.94
CA HIS A 36 -17.18 -14.00 -10.26
C HIS A 36 -16.02 -15.01 -10.39
N GLU A 37 -15.66 -15.37 -11.62
CA GLU A 37 -14.45 -16.12 -11.92
C GLU A 37 -13.30 -15.12 -12.04
N ALA A 38 -12.44 -15.02 -11.01
CA ALA A 38 -11.34 -14.05 -10.97
C ALA A 38 -9.97 -14.73 -11.06
N HIS A 39 -9.11 -14.20 -11.94
CA HIS A 39 -7.74 -14.66 -12.17
C HIS A 39 -6.74 -13.56 -11.93
N ILE A 40 -5.58 -13.89 -11.34
CA ILE A 40 -4.41 -13.02 -11.37
C ILE A 40 -3.63 -13.31 -12.64
N ILE A 41 -3.36 -12.30 -13.45
CA ILE A 41 -2.59 -12.39 -14.70
C ILE A 41 -1.17 -11.90 -14.44
N ALA A 42 -0.17 -12.79 -14.60
CA ALA A 42 1.24 -12.52 -14.37
C ALA A 42 2.07 -12.54 -15.65
N SER A 43 3.14 -11.75 -15.70
CA SER A 43 3.96 -11.58 -16.91
C SER A 43 4.93 -12.73 -17.21
N GLY A 44 5.41 -13.44 -16.22
CA GLY A 44 6.55 -14.31 -16.39
C GLY A 44 6.49 -15.65 -15.67
N GLU A 45 7.61 -16.39 -15.73
CA GLU A 45 7.77 -17.67 -15.06
C GLU A 45 8.23 -17.54 -13.60
N ASN A 46 8.84 -16.41 -13.24
CA ASN A 46 9.28 -16.18 -11.86
C ASN A 46 8.12 -15.69 -11.00
N LEU A 47 7.45 -16.61 -10.37
CA LEU A 47 6.29 -16.35 -9.51
C LEU A 47 6.73 -16.29 -8.03
N LYS A 48 7.64 -15.37 -7.68
CA LYS A 48 8.16 -15.21 -6.32
C LYS A 48 7.05 -14.97 -5.31
N ALA A 49 6.16 -14.02 -5.60
CA ALA A 49 5.03 -13.70 -4.72
C ALA A 49 4.08 -14.90 -4.54
N GLN A 50 3.88 -15.72 -5.59
CA GLN A 50 3.07 -16.94 -5.47
C GLN A 50 3.71 -17.95 -4.50
N ARG A 51 5.04 -18.15 -4.58
CA ARG A 51 5.73 -19.04 -3.63
C ARG A 51 5.67 -18.52 -2.21
N GLU A 52 5.78 -17.21 -2.01
CA GLU A 52 5.62 -16.58 -0.71
C GLU A 52 4.20 -16.78 -0.15
N LEU A 53 3.15 -16.58 -0.97
CA LEU A 53 1.77 -16.84 -0.57
C LEU A 53 1.55 -18.32 -0.19
N ALA A 54 2.05 -19.24 -1.01
CA ALA A 54 1.95 -20.67 -0.72
C ALA A 54 2.67 -21.04 0.60
N SER A 55 3.81 -20.41 0.89
CA SER A 55 4.58 -20.68 2.12
C SER A 55 3.84 -20.27 3.38
N ILE A 56 2.89 -19.35 3.29
CA ILE A 56 2.01 -18.93 4.39
C ILE A 56 0.60 -19.53 4.30
N GLY A 57 0.41 -20.54 3.46
CA GLY A 57 -0.86 -21.30 3.38
C GLY A 57 -1.93 -20.66 2.49
N ILE A 58 -1.62 -19.63 1.71
CA ILE A 58 -2.55 -19.05 0.71
C ILE A 58 -2.29 -19.72 -0.64
N THR A 59 -3.04 -20.79 -0.94
CA THR A 59 -2.84 -21.60 -2.14
C THR A 59 -4.04 -21.54 -3.11
N ASP A 60 -5.19 -21.11 -2.66
CA ASP A 60 -6.41 -21.05 -3.47
C ASP A 60 -6.47 -19.75 -4.29
N LEU A 61 -5.54 -19.61 -5.24
CA LEU A 61 -5.49 -18.50 -6.18
C LEU A 61 -5.37 -19.03 -7.60
N SER A 62 -6.27 -18.57 -8.47
CA SER A 62 -6.16 -18.85 -9.90
C SER A 62 -5.19 -17.86 -10.55
N ILE A 63 -3.96 -18.29 -10.75
CA ILE A 63 -2.92 -17.49 -11.43
C ILE A 63 -2.77 -18.00 -12.86
N LYS A 64 -2.81 -17.09 -13.83
CA LYS A 64 -2.59 -17.35 -15.25
C LYS A 64 -1.38 -16.58 -15.76
N LYS A 65 -0.52 -17.21 -16.51
CA LYS A 65 0.49 -16.48 -17.31
C LYS A 65 -0.22 -15.68 -18.39
N LEU A 66 0.35 -14.56 -18.80
CA LEU A 66 -0.25 -13.74 -19.87
C LEU A 66 -0.49 -14.55 -21.15
N SER A 67 0.40 -15.50 -21.49
CA SER A 67 0.24 -16.41 -22.63
C SER A 67 -0.96 -17.36 -22.53
N GLU A 68 -1.40 -17.70 -21.33
CA GLU A 68 -2.60 -18.49 -21.07
C GLU A 68 -3.83 -17.59 -21.00
N ALA A 69 -3.68 -16.42 -20.40
CA ALA A 69 -4.74 -15.43 -20.22
C ALA A 69 -5.32 -14.95 -21.55
N VAL A 70 -4.49 -14.81 -22.60
CA VAL A 70 -4.96 -14.41 -23.93
C VAL A 70 -5.91 -15.42 -24.58
N LEU A 71 -6.02 -16.65 -24.07
CA LEU A 71 -6.96 -17.66 -24.55
C LEU A 71 -8.30 -17.62 -23.82
N ILE A 72 -8.44 -16.80 -22.79
CA ILE A 72 -9.62 -16.71 -21.95
C ILE A 72 -10.48 -15.51 -22.38
N PRO A 73 -11.78 -15.70 -22.66
CA PRO A 73 -12.68 -14.61 -23.01
C PRO A 73 -13.10 -13.85 -21.73
N TYR A 74 -12.20 -12.97 -21.26
CA TYR A 74 -12.49 -12.10 -20.13
C TYR A 74 -13.61 -11.12 -20.46
N ASP A 75 -14.48 -10.86 -19.47
CA ASP A 75 -15.45 -9.76 -19.54
C ASP A 75 -14.80 -8.44 -19.13
N MET A 76 -13.85 -8.51 -18.19
CA MET A 76 -13.13 -7.34 -17.70
C MET A 76 -11.69 -7.68 -17.32
N ILE A 77 -10.77 -6.74 -17.60
CA ILE A 77 -9.41 -6.79 -17.04
C ILE A 77 -9.13 -5.51 -16.29
N ILE A 78 -8.69 -5.64 -15.03
CA ILE A 78 -8.18 -4.57 -14.19
C ILE A 78 -6.65 -4.59 -14.27
N VAL A 79 -6.08 -3.56 -14.86
CA VAL A 79 -4.62 -3.44 -15.02
C VAL A 79 -4.03 -2.65 -13.88
N LEU A 80 -3.12 -3.29 -13.15
CA LEU A 80 -2.52 -2.82 -11.90
C LEU A 80 -0.98 -2.94 -11.94
N GLY A 81 -0.45 -4.13 -11.68
CA GLY A 81 0.99 -4.37 -11.51
C GLY A 81 1.71 -4.86 -12.76
N LEU A 82 0.98 -5.29 -13.79
CA LEU A 82 1.52 -5.67 -15.09
C LEU A 82 0.86 -4.86 -16.18
N ARG A 83 1.66 -4.12 -16.95
CA ARG A 83 1.18 -3.35 -18.10
C ARG A 83 0.81 -4.27 -19.26
N LEU A 84 -0.36 -4.04 -19.87
CA LEU A 84 -0.76 -4.66 -21.12
C LEU A 84 -0.44 -3.72 -22.28
N GLU A 85 -0.03 -4.29 -23.42
CA GLU A 85 0.19 -3.58 -24.67
C GLU A 85 -1.12 -3.47 -25.47
N GLU A 86 -1.17 -2.53 -26.42
CA GLU A 86 -2.31 -2.32 -27.32
C GLU A 86 -2.74 -3.62 -28.07
N LYS A 87 -1.77 -4.46 -28.45
CA LYS A 87 -2.07 -5.74 -29.11
C LYS A 87 -2.89 -6.68 -28.22
N HIS A 88 -2.63 -6.69 -26.90
CA HIS A 88 -3.35 -7.53 -25.96
C HIS A 88 -4.80 -7.04 -25.79
N ILE A 89 -5.00 -5.72 -25.64
CA ILE A 89 -6.34 -5.14 -25.50
C ILE A 89 -7.18 -5.36 -26.77
N ARG A 90 -6.59 -5.15 -27.94
CA ARG A 90 -7.26 -5.47 -29.22
C ARG A 90 -7.64 -6.95 -29.33
N HIS A 91 -6.78 -7.84 -28.87
CA HIS A 91 -7.05 -9.27 -28.88
C HIS A 91 -8.26 -9.62 -27.97
N PHE A 92 -8.28 -9.14 -26.73
CA PHE A 92 -9.41 -9.37 -25.83
C PHE A 92 -10.73 -8.80 -26.36
N ARG A 93 -10.71 -7.60 -26.94
CA ARG A 93 -11.89 -7.02 -27.64
C ARG A 93 -12.33 -7.82 -28.88
N GLY A 94 -11.38 -8.50 -29.53
CA GLY A 94 -11.69 -9.38 -30.67
C GLY A 94 -12.35 -10.71 -30.26
N ILE A 95 -12.09 -11.19 -29.03
CA ILE A 95 -12.69 -12.43 -28.50
C ILE A 95 -14.05 -12.13 -27.84
N ASN A 96 -14.17 -10.99 -27.16
CA ASN A 96 -15.38 -10.60 -26.44
C ASN A 96 -15.69 -9.11 -26.75
N ASP A 97 -16.74 -8.86 -27.49
CA ASP A 97 -17.17 -7.51 -27.88
C ASP A 97 -17.64 -6.64 -26.70
N LYS A 98 -18.01 -7.28 -25.57
CA LYS A 98 -18.39 -6.62 -24.32
C LYS A 98 -17.22 -6.42 -23.36
N PHE A 99 -16.00 -6.81 -23.77
CA PHE A 99 -14.81 -6.67 -22.94
C PHE A 99 -14.58 -5.23 -22.46
N ARG A 100 -14.26 -5.08 -21.19
CA ARG A 100 -13.90 -3.80 -20.54
C ARG A 100 -12.48 -3.82 -19.99
N TYR A 101 -11.79 -2.71 -20.16
CA TYR A 101 -10.43 -2.48 -19.66
C TYR A 101 -10.40 -1.35 -18.65
N VAL A 102 -9.98 -1.64 -17.43
CA VAL A 102 -9.83 -0.68 -16.34
C VAL A 102 -8.35 -0.45 -16.05
N SER A 103 -7.93 0.82 -15.99
CA SER A 103 -6.64 1.21 -15.46
C SER A 103 -6.80 1.51 -13.96
N TYR A 104 -6.29 0.64 -13.10
CA TYR A 104 -6.35 0.82 -11.64
C TYR A 104 -5.07 1.47 -11.13
N ARG A 105 -5.18 2.63 -10.49
CA ARG A 105 -4.05 3.46 -10.07
C ARG A 105 -3.93 3.51 -8.55
N CYS A 106 -2.79 3.04 -8.04
CA CYS A 106 -2.52 2.92 -6.61
C CYS A 106 -1.14 3.45 -6.17
N GLY A 107 -0.34 3.98 -7.09
CA GLY A 107 0.94 4.65 -6.80
C GLY A 107 0.84 6.17 -6.98
N ASN A 108 1.70 6.96 -6.35
CA ASN A 108 1.77 8.40 -6.61
C ASN A 108 2.74 8.66 -7.78
N GLU A 109 2.26 8.47 -9.00
CA GLU A 109 3.07 8.57 -10.21
C GLU A 109 3.55 10.01 -10.44
N LEU A 110 2.74 11.03 -10.13
CA LEU A 110 3.16 12.42 -10.25
C LEU A 110 4.43 12.71 -9.45
N PHE A 111 4.48 12.29 -8.19
CA PHE A 111 5.67 12.49 -7.34
C PHE A 111 6.85 11.68 -7.85
N THR A 112 6.63 10.40 -8.17
CA THR A 112 7.69 9.51 -8.66
C THR A 112 8.31 10.02 -9.96
N ASP A 113 7.48 10.41 -10.93
CA ASP A 113 7.95 10.93 -12.21
C ASP A 113 8.66 12.28 -12.03
N THR A 114 8.12 13.15 -11.16
CA THR A 114 8.76 14.43 -10.83
C THR A 114 10.13 14.23 -10.19
N GLU A 115 10.24 13.31 -9.22
CA GLU A 115 11.54 12.96 -8.61
C GLU A 115 12.53 12.43 -9.65
N MET A 116 12.09 11.56 -10.56
CA MET A 116 12.93 11.05 -11.63
C MET A 116 13.36 12.14 -12.61
N ILE A 117 12.45 13.05 -12.98
CA ILE A 117 12.77 14.20 -13.86
C ILE A 117 13.77 15.12 -13.21
N LEU A 118 13.61 15.45 -11.93
CA LEU A 118 14.45 16.43 -11.23
C LEU A 118 15.78 15.84 -10.75
N HIS A 119 15.79 14.59 -10.29
CA HIS A 119 16.91 14.00 -9.54
C HIS A 119 17.49 12.73 -10.18
N GLY A 120 16.81 12.11 -11.15
CA GLY A 120 17.29 10.93 -11.87
C GLY A 120 18.58 11.19 -12.65
N SER A 121 19.35 10.13 -12.94
CA SER A 121 20.54 10.25 -13.79
C SER A 121 20.16 10.66 -15.21
N HIS A 122 21.08 11.29 -15.93
CA HIS A 122 20.83 11.70 -17.32
C HIS A 122 20.51 10.49 -18.23
N GLN A 123 21.11 9.35 -17.96
CA GLN A 123 20.92 8.11 -18.70
C GLN A 123 19.54 7.50 -18.41
N GLU A 124 19.10 7.43 -17.14
CA GLU A 124 17.75 7.01 -16.76
C GLU A 124 16.68 7.92 -17.34
N ARG A 125 16.94 9.23 -17.43
CA ARG A 125 16.04 10.19 -18.07
C ARG A 125 15.88 9.96 -19.59
N GLN A 126 16.94 9.55 -20.27
CA GLN A 126 16.88 9.26 -21.71
C GLN A 126 16.25 7.90 -22.03
N GLU A 127 16.57 6.85 -21.28
CA GLU A 127 16.05 5.50 -21.51
C GLU A 127 14.55 5.38 -21.23
N SER A 128 14.03 6.07 -20.22
CA SER A 128 12.61 6.07 -19.90
C SER A 128 11.74 6.74 -20.97
N PHE A 129 12.26 7.73 -21.67
CA PHE A 129 11.50 8.44 -22.73
C PHE A 129 11.42 7.71 -24.06
N GLN A 130 12.41 6.87 -24.39
CA GLN A 130 12.51 6.28 -25.73
C GLN A 130 11.86 4.91 -25.89
N SER A 131 11.48 4.21 -24.82
CA SER A 131 11.25 2.77 -24.91
C SER A 131 9.83 2.27 -24.67
N LEU A 132 8.91 3.06 -24.14
CA LEU A 132 7.57 2.56 -23.83
C LEU A 132 6.49 3.27 -24.66
N PRO A 133 5.78 2.53 -25.54
CA PRO A 133 4.61 3.09 -26.22
C PRO A 133 3.56 3.53 -25.19
N ALA A 134 2.75 4.52 -25.53
CA ALA A 134 1.65 4.94 -24.65
C ALA A 134 0.79 3.72 -24.25
N PRO A 135 0.28 3.67 -22.99
CA PRO A 135 -0.62 2.60 -22.62
C PRO A 135 -1.89 2.65 -23.46
N PRO A 136 -2.56 1.51 -23.71
CA PRO A 136 -3.87 1.49 -24.33
C PRO A 136 -4.83 2.41 -23.58
N LYS A 137 -5.74 3.08 -24.30
CA LYS A 137 -6.77 3.91 -23.66
C LYS A 137 -7.76 2.99 -22.89
N PRO A 138 -7.90 3.13 -21.56
CA PRO A 138 -8.84 2.33 -20.78
C PRO A 138 -10.27 2.80 -21.00
N ASP A 139 -11.25 1.95 -20.68
CA ASP A 139 -12.67 2.35 -20.66
C ASP A 139 -12.95 3.23 -19.44
N GLN A 140 -12.35 2.91 -18.28
CA GLN A 140 -12.35 3.74 -17.07
C GLN A 140 -11.00 3.72 -16.36
N ILE A 141 -10.74 4.77 -15.57
CA ILE A 141 -9.61 4.85 -14.63
C ILE A 141 -10.19 4.79 -13.22
N TRP A 142 -9.76 3.80 -12.44
CA TRP A 142 -10.07 3.67 -11.03
C TRP A 142 -8.87 4.07 -10.18
N VAL A 143 -9.09 4.98 -9.24
CA VAL A 143 -8.02 5.59 -8.44
C VAL A 143 -8.27 5.31 -6.97
N ILE A 144 -7.29 4.83 -6.23
CA ILE A 144 -7.42 4.69 -4.77
C ILE A 144 -7.54 6.08 -4.12
N PRO A 145 -8.24 6.21 -2.98
CA PRO A 145 -8.68 7.51 -2.47
C PRO A 145 -7.55 8.50 -2.23
N GLN A 146 -6.44 8.05 -1.68
CA GLN A 146 -5.30 8.90 -1.35
C GLN A 146 -4.62 9.54 -2.56
N MET A 147 -4.88 9.05 -3.76
CA MET A 147 -4.31 9.56 -5.01
C MET A 147 -5.28 10.46 -5.78
N GLU A 148 -6.52 10.62 -5.30
CA GLU A 148 -7.54 11.41 -6.00
C GLU A 148 -7.12 12.86 -6.16
N VAL A 149 -6.75 13.52 -5.06
CA VAL A 149 -6.46 14.97 -5.05
C VAL A 149 -5.21 15.32 -5.85
N THR A 150 -4.16 14.54 -5.72
CA THR A 150 -2.84 14.87 -6.28
C THR A 150 -2.59 14.29 -7.66
N ASN A 151 -3.24 13.17 -8.02
CA ASN A 151 -2.88 12.43 -9.23
C ASN A 151 -4.02 12.26 -10.25
N LEU A 152 -5.28 12.55 -9.94
CA LEU A 152 -6.39 12.20 -10.83
C LEU A 152 -6.20 12.78 -12.25
N ASP A 153 -5.94 14.08 -12.35
CA ASP A 153 -5.73 14.74 -13.63
C ASP A 153 -4.46 14.26 -14.35
N TYR A 154 -3.42 13.94 -13.58
CA TYR A 154 -2.19 13.37 -14.11
C TYR A 154 -2.45 11.97 -14.70
N TYR A 155 -3.20 11.12 -14.03
CA TYR A 155 -3.61 9.82 -14.57
C TYR A 155 -4.48 9.94 -15.81
N ILE A 156 -5.41 10.90 -15.85
CA ILE A 156 -6.19 11.19 -17.06
C ILE A 156 -5.25 11.48 -18.23
N HIS A 157 -4.25 12.33 -18.02
CA HIS A 157 -3.24 12.66 -19.04
C HIS A 157 -2.44 11.42 -19.47
N LEU A 158 -1.89 10.66 -18.53
CA LEU A 158 -1.09 9.45 -18.83
C LEU A 158 -1.89 8.34 -19.53
N ASN A 159 -3.22 8.33 -19.42
CA ASN A 159 -4.11 7.37 -20.05
C ASN A 159 -4.84 7.96 -21.28
N GLN A 160 -4.12 8.70 -22.13
CA GLN A 160 -4.64 9.27 -23.38
C GLN A 160 -5.87 10.16 -23.18
N ASN A 161 -5.85 10.98 -22.13
CA ASN A 161 -6.94 11.89 -21.74
C ASN A 161 -8.28 11.17 -21.54
N GLN A 162 -8.27 9.96 -20.97
CA GLN A 162 -9.49 9.26 -20.56
C GLN A 162 -10.14 9.97 -19.36
N ARG A 163 -11.28 10.64 -19.59
CA ARG A 163 -11.97 11.44 -18.57
C ARG A 163 -12.91 10.63 -17.66
N ASN A 164 -13.22 9.38 -18.03
CA ASN A 164 -13.99 8.48 -17.16
C ASN A 164 -13.07 7.96 -16.04
N ALA A 165 -12.70 8.84 -15.13
CA ALA A 165 -11.81 8.58 -14.02
C ALA A 165 -12.54 8.85 -12.69
N THR A 166 -12.52 7.87 -11.78
CA THR A 166 -13.23 7.96 -10.50
C THR A 166 -12.43 7.33 -9.37
N VAL A 167 -12.67 7.83 -8.16
CA VAL A 167 -12.17 7.19 -6.94
C VAL A 167 -12.93 5.90 -6.68
N VAL A 168 -12.22 4.91 -6.15
CA VAL A 168 -12.78 3.62 -5.70
C VAL A 168 -12.42 3.41 -4.24
N PRO A 169 -13.21 2.62 -3.46
CA PRO A 169 -12.88 2.37 -2.06
C PRO A 169 -11.50 1.69 -1.91
N PHE A 170 -10.82 2.00 -0.83
CA PHE A 170 -9.57 1.30 -0.49
C PHE A 170 -9.87 -0.12 -0.01
N ILE A 171 -9.05 -1.07 -0.41
CA ILE A 171 -9.20 -2.48 -0.02
C ILE A 171 -7.94 -2.96 0.69
N TRP A 172 -8.14 -3.61 1.84
CA TRP A 172 -7.15 -4.35 2.60
C TRP A 172 -7.78 -5.62 3.18
N ASP A 173 -6.96 -6.61 3.53
CA ASP A 173 -7.45 -7.83 4.17
C ASP A 173 -6.40 -8.40 5.11
N PRO A 174 -6.78 -8.87 6.30
CA PRO A 174 -5.85 -9.41 7.29
C PRO A 174 -5.25 -10.77 6.90
N ILE A 175 -5.71 -11.40 5.83
CA ILE A 175 -5.37 -12.79 5.48
C ILE A 175 -3.87 -13.04 5.43
N ILE A 176 -3.07 -12.09 4.92
CA ILE A 176 -1.61 -12.23 4.87
C ILE A 176 -1.04 -12.20 6.28
N THR A 177 -1.46 -11.22 7.08
CA THR A 177 -1.01 -11.02 8.47
C THR A 177 -1.38 -12.23 9.32
N GLU A 178 -2.63 -12.69 9.27
CA GLU A 178 -3.11 -13.82 10.06
C GLU A 178 -2.42 -15.15 9.68
N ASN A 179 -2.27 -15.41 8.38
CA ASN A 179 -1.59 -16.62 7.93
C ASN A 179 -0.10 -16.61 8.30
N LEU A 180 0.57 -15.46 8.21
CA LEU A 180 1.96 -15.32 8.62
C LEU A 180 2.11 -15.50 10.14
N GLN A 181 1.24 -14.89 10.95
CA GLN A 181 1.22 -15.09 12.39
C GLN A 181 1.06 -16.57 12.75
N LYS A 182 0.09 -17.24 12.13
CA LYS A 182 -0.17 -18.67 12.35
C LYS A 182 1.01 -19.55 11.94
N THR A 183 1.55 -19.33 10.74
CA THR A 183 2.63 -20.15 10.17
C THR A 183 3.94 -19.99 10.95
N GLU A 184 4.30 -18.76 11.33
CA GLU A 184 5.52 -18.44 12.07
C GLU A 184 5.32 -18.44 13.59
N LYS A 185 4.12 -18.75 14.08
CA LYS A 185 3.76 -18.75 15.52
C LYS A 185 4.12 -17.43 16.20
N ILE A 186 3.86 -16.31 15.53
CA ILE A 186 4.10 -14.98 16.09
C ILE A 186 3.01 -14.68 17.12
N PRO A 187 3.36 -14.39 18.40
CA PRO A 187 2.38 -14.10 19.43
C PRO A 187 1.69 -12.76 19.17
N ASN A 188 0.53 -12.57 19.78
CA ASN A 188 -0.07 -11.25 19.88
C ASN A 188 0.83 -10.32 20.69
N TRP A 189 0.73 -9.02 20.40
CA TRP A 189 1.45 -8.02 21.18
C TRP A 189 1.10 -8.11 22.68
N THR A 190 2.11 -7.91 23.51
CA THR A 190 1.97 -7.77 24.95
C THR A 190 2.81 -6.60 25.44
N PRO A 191 2.41 -5.90 26.51
CA PRO A 191 3.22 -4.84 27.10
C PRO A 191 4.64 -5.32 27.46
N ARG A 192 5.62 -4.46 27.24
CA ARG A 192 7.03 -4.72 27.53
C ARG A 192 7.63 -3.51 28.25
N ASP A 193 8.61 -3.77 29.10
CA ASP A 193 9.36 -2.70 29.78
C ASP A 193 10.35 -1.96 28.87
N THR A 194 10.60 -2.52 27.69
CA THR A 194 11.48 -1.91 26.68
C THR A 194 10.73 -0.88 25.84
N ARG A 195 11.48 0.15 25.36
CA ARG A 195 10.98 1.19 24.46
C ARG A 195 11.77 1.17 23.15
N ARG A 196 11.54 0.14 22.36
CA ARG A 196 12.16 -0.03 21.03
C ARG A 196 11.23 0.52 19.95
N ILE A 197 11.74 1.44 19.17
CA ILE A 197 10.98 2.11 18.09
C ILE A 197 11.43 1.56 16.76
N SER A 198 10.48 1.15 15.91
CA SER A 198 10.74 0.81 14.52
C SER A 198 10.20 1.87 13.57
N ILE A 199 11.08 2.40 12.72
CA ILE A 199 10.76 3.26 11.58
C ILE A 199 10.80 2.36 10.33
N MET A 200 9.65 2.11 9.71
CA MET A 200 9.51 1.09 8.67
C MET A 200 9.27 1.68 7.27
N GLU A 201 9.71 2.92 7.07
CA GLU A 201 9.52 3.60 5.79
C GLU A 201 10.44 3.02 4.70
N PRO A 202 9.97 2.92 3.43
CA PRO A 202 10.73 2.31 2.35
C PRO A 202 11.95 3.12 1.91
N ASN A 203 12.01 4.42 2.23
CA ASN A 203 13.10 5.35 1.87
C ASN A 203 13.42 5.41 0.36
N LEU A 204 12.39 5.30 -0.48
CA LEU A 204 12.51 5.31 -1.94
C LEU A 204 12.02 6.62 -2.57
N SER A 205 11.31 7.45 -1.83
CA SER A 205 10.67 8.67 -2.32
C SER A 205 10.51 9.68 -1.18
N LEU A 206 10.31 10.93 -1.53
CA LEU A 206 9.95 12.01 -0.59
C LEU A 206 8.68 11.69 0.21
N MET A 207 7.77 10.89 -0.35
CA MET A 207 6.49 10.56 0.28
C MET A 207 6.61 9.76 1.58
N LYS A 208 7.60 8.90 1.69
CA LYS A 208 7.81 8.02 2.86
C LYS A 208 9.29 7.80 3.09
N ASN A 209 9.83 8.43 4.13
CA ASN A 209 11.24 8.31 4.47
C ASN A 209 11.47 8.45 5.99
N CYS A 210 12.67 8.08 6.42
CA CYS A 210 13.04 8.02 7.83
C CYS A 210 13.45 9.38 8.44
N VAL A 211 13.59 10.44 7.65
CA VAL A 211 14.23 11.69 8.12
C VAL A 211 13.42 12.33 9.26
N LEU A 212 12.13 12.60 9.04
CA LEU A 212 11.29 13.18 10.08
C LEU A 212 11.06 12.23 11.27
N PRO A 213 10.76 10.94 11.09
CA PRO A 213 10.68 10.00 12.23
C PRO A 213 11.92 9.99 13.12
N ILE A 214 13.13 10.04 12.54
CA ILE A 214 14.38 10.14 13.32
C ILE A 214 14.43 11.45 14.11
N THR A 215 14.03 12.57 13.50
CA THR A 215 13.99 13.86 14.24
C THR A 215 12.94 13.86 15.34
N TYR A 216 11.81 13.16 15.18
CA TYR A 216 10.80 13.02 16.23
C TYR A 216 11.29 12.18 17.42
N CYS A 217 12.09 11.15 17.15
CA CYS A 217 12.78 10.42 18.23
C CYS A 217 13.72 11.34 19.01
N ASN A 218 14.40 12.30 18.36
CA ASN A 218 15.21 13.28 19.05
C ASN A 218 14.36 14.18 19.95
N TRP A 219 13.23 14.70 19.47
CA TRP A 219 12.30 15.49 20.28
C TRP A 219 11.84 14.72 21.51
N PHE A 220 11.46 13.45 21.35
CA PHE A 220 11.04 12.58 22.45
C PHE A 220 12.14 12.41 23.51
N LEU A 221 13.40 12.28 23.08
CA LEU A 221 14.56 12.26 24.00
C LEU A 221 14.79 13.63 24.69
N GLU A 222 14.52 14.74 24.01
CA GLU A 222 14.66 16.09 24.57
C GLU A 222 13.62 16.39 25.62
N ASP A 223 12.43 15.83 25.51
CA ASP A 223 11.37 15.87 26.52
C ASP A 223 11.69 15.02 27.78
N GLY A 224 12.88 14.38 27.81
CA GLY A 224 13.33 13.56 28.94
C GLY A 224 12.83 12.12 28.92
N GLU A 225 12.19 11.69 27.85
CA GLU A 225 11.68 10.33 27.69
C GLU A 225 12.81 9.36 27.29
N ARG A 226 12.64 8.10 27.64
CA ARG A 226 13.62 7.05 27.34
C ARG A 226 13.30 6.36 26.03
N ILE A 227 14.34 6.10 25.22
CA ILE A 227 14.32 5.15 24.09
C ILE A 227 15.47 4.17 24.30
N ASP A 228 15.19 2.87 24.25
CA ASP A 228 16.22 1.84 24.39
C ASP A 228 16.92 1.57 23.05
N HIS A 229 16.17 1.57 21.95
CA HIS A 229 16.72 1.40 20.61
C HIS A 229 15.79 1.93 19.51
N ILE A 230 16.36 2.40 18.42
CA ILE A 230 15.63 2.84 17.20
C ILE A 230 16.13 1.98 16.03
N TYR A 231 15.24 1.17 15.48
CA TYR A 231 15.49 0.41 14.26
C TYR A 231 14.93 1.18 13.06
N SER A 232 15.81 1.72 12.21
CA SER A 232 15.39 2.34 10.96
C SER A 232 15.55 1.32 9.82
N TRP A 233 14.43 0.79 9.35
CA TRP A 233 14.38 -0.27 8.33
C TRP A 233 14.48 0.31 6.93
N SER A 234 15.00 -0.46 5.97
CA SER A 234 15.27 -0.02 4.58
C SER A 234 16.24 1.16 4.49
N THR A 235 17.06 1.41 5.52
CA THR A 235 18.02 2.52 5.58
C THR A 235 19.47 2.11 5.43
N GLN A 236 19.80 0.82 5.36
CA GLN A 236 21.18 0.35 5.30
C GLN A 236 21.96 1.04 4.16
N LYS A 237 21.35 1.20 2.99
CA LYS A 237 21.97 1.93 1.86
C LYS A 237 22.19 3.41 2.12
N LEU A 238 21.48 4.01 3.07
CA LEU A 238 21.59 5.41 3.46
C LEU A 238 22.56 5.61 4.62
N SER A 239 23.04 4.54 5.26
CA SER A 239 23.93 4.61 6.44
C SER A 239 25.25 5.35 6.18
N THR A 240 25.69 5.39 4.93
CA THR A 240 26.91 6.12 4.50
C THR A 240 26.60 7.55 4.00
N SER A 241 25.34 7.97 4.00
CA SER A 241 24.96 9.31 3.58
C SER A 241 25.49 10.37 4.56
N LYS A 242 26.50 11.13 4.16
CA LYS A 242 27.06 12.24 4.97
C LYS A 242 25.99 13.25 5.38
N ARG A 243 24.98 13.46 4.53
CA ARG A 243 23.89 14.41 4.82
C ARG A 243 22.98 13.86 5.93
N LEU A 244 22.58 12.60 5.85
CA LEU A 244 21.76 11.96 6.90
C LEU A 244 22.52 11.92 8.23
N ILE A 245 23.78 11.50 8.22
CA ILE A 245 24.63 11.48 9.42
C ILE A 245 24.70 12.87 10.05
N LYS A 246 24.90 13.93 9.23
CA LYS A 246 24.92 15.30 9.73
C LYS A 246 23.60 15.74 10.37
N ILE A 247 22.46 15.36 9.78
CA ILE A 247 21.12 15.64 10.34
C ILE A 247 21.00 14.98 11.73
N ILE A 248 21.39 13.71 11.85
CA ILE A 248 21.33 12.98 13.13
C ILE A 248 22.24 13.60 14.17
N GLN A 249 23.44 14.07 13.77
CA GLN A 249 24.40 14.73 14.66
C GLN A 249 23.94 16.08 15.20
N HIS A 250 22.93 16.73 14.61
CA HIS A 250 22.31 17.92 15.19
C HIS A 250 21.42 17.64 16.41
N GLY A 251 21.05 16.38 16.61
CA GLY A 251 20.28 15.94 17.79
C GLY A 251 21.17 15.59 18.98
N LYS A 252 20.52 14.98 19.99
CA LYS A 252 21.23 14.50 21.20
C LYS A 252 22.28 13.43 20.83
N PRO A 253 23.45 13.42 21.50
CA PRO A 253 24.48 12.40 21.26
C PRO A 253 24.02 10.96 21.50
N GLU A 254 23.02 10.75 22.36
CA GLU A 254 22.40 9.47 22.64
C GLU A 254 21.75 8.87 21.39
N LEU A 255 21.18 9.70 20.51
CA LEU A 255 20.49 9.26 19.31
C LEU A 255 21.38 8.39 18.42
N LEU A 256 22.66 8.81 18.22
CA LEU A 256 23.63 8.06 17.43
C LEU A 256 23.98 6.68 18.04
N LYS A 257 23.87 6.54 19.36
CA LYS A 257 24.23 5.29 20.06
C LYS A 257 23.12 4.25 19.98
N ILE A 258 21.87 4.70 19.86
CA ILE A 258 20.69 3.83 19.92
C ILE A 258 20.03 3.62 18.54
N LEU A 259 20.47 4.31 17.48
CA LEU A 259 19.93 4.19 16.13
C LEU A 259 20.72 3.17 15.32
N SER A 260 20.04 2.20 14.74
CA SER A 260 20.59 1.28 13.74
C SER A 260 19.90 1.43 12.38
N ALA A 261 20.70 1.30 11.32
CA ALA A 261 20.24 1.29 9.94
C ALA A 261 20.13 -0.17 9.45
N GLU A 262 18.91 -0.64 9.20
CA GLU A 262 18.60 -2.03 8.93
C GLU A 262 18.13 -2.25 7.50
N ASP A 263 18.31 -3.48 7.00
CA ASP A 263 17.72 -3.94 5.75
C ASP A 263 16.21 -4.19 5.90
N ARG A 264 15.50 -4.15 4.76
CA ARG A 264 14.07 -4.45 4.72
C ARG A 264 13.78 -5.89 5.15
N ARG A 265 12.79 -6.06 6.03
CA ARG A 265 12.27 -7.35 6.49
C ARG A 265 10.75 -7.37 6.46
N PRO A 266 10.11 -8.55 6.44
CA PRO A 266 8.67 -8.68 6.61
C PRO A 266 8.18 -8.01 7.90
N THR A 267 7.10 -7.25 7.82
CA THR A 267 6.56 -6.42 8.91
C THR A 267 6.40 -7.21 10.21
N LEU A 268 5.72 -8.33 10.19
CA LEU A 268 5.45 -9.10 11.41
C LEU A 268 6.70 -9.63 12.10
N ARG A 269 7.73 -10.00 11.35
CA ARG A 269 9.01 -10.42 11.93
C ARG A 269 9.72 -9.26 12.63
N VAL A 270 9.62 -8.07 12.05
CA VAL A 270 10.13 -6.83 12.68
C VAL A 270 9.37 -6.54 13.96
N LEU A 271 8.04 -6.56 13.92
CA LEU A 271 7.19 -6.30 15.06
C LEU A 271 7.50 -7.23 16.23
N ASN A 272 7.57 -8.52 15.98
CA ASN A 272 7.81 -9.52 17.04
C ASN A 272 9.17 -9.37 17.71
N ASN A 273 10.23 -9.16 16.92
CA ASN A 273 11.60 -9.30 17.40
C ASN A 273 12.24 -7.97 17.83
N HIS A 274 11.78 -6.84 17.25
CA HIS A 274 12.51 -5.57 17.34
C HIS A 274 11.65 -4.38 17.77
N THR A 275 10.31 -4.54 17.94
CA THR A 275 9.41 -3.39 18.01
C THR A 275 8.54 -3.41 19.25
N ASP A 276 8.49 -2.30 19.93
CA ASP A 276 7.48 -2.02 20.96
C ASP A 276 6.52 -0.92 20.47
N LEU A 277 6.98 -0.04 19.55
CA LEU A 277 6.20 1.00 18.89
C LEU A 277 6.66 1.18 17.43
N VAL A 278 5.73 1.33 16.51
CA VAL A 278 6.00 1.75 15.12
C VAL A 278 5.77 3.25 15.00
N LEU A 279 6.81 3.97 14.55
CA LEU A 279 6.73 5.39 14.21
C LEU A 279 6.78 5.55 12.70
N SER A 280 5.76 6.14 12.12
CA SER A 280 5.63 6.35 10.68
C SER A 280 5.39 7.81 10.33
N TRP A 281 5.89 8.19 9.17
CA TRP A 281 5.65 9.48 8.54
C TRP A 281 5.36 9.29 7.05
N GLN A 282 4.39 10.05 6.56
CA GLN A 282 4.04 10.07 5.15
C GLN A 282 3.66 11.47 4.67
N MET A 283 3.77 11.70 3.37
CA MET A 283 3.26 12.86 2.63
C MET A 283 2.48 12.33 1.42
N GLU A 284 1.22 12.77 1.26
CA GLU A 284 0.36 12.37 0.14
C GLU A 284 0.22 10.84 -0.06
N ASN A 285 0.23 10.06 1.06
CA ASN A 285 0.10 8.62 1.05
C ASN A 285 -0.65 8.10 2.29
N ASN A 286 -1.88 8.59 2.48
CA ASN A 286 -2.70 8.43 3.68
C ASN A 286 -3.13 6.98 3.99
N LEU A 287 -3.25 6.11 2.98
CA LEU A 287 -3.65 4.71 3.15
C LEU A 287 -2.46 3.81 2.83
N ASN A 288 -1.90 3.18 3.85
CA ASN A 288 -0.73 2.32 3.72
C ASN A 288 -1.01 0.96 4.37
N TYR A 289 -0.80 -0.13 3.64
CA TYR A 289 -1.00 -1.49 4.17
C TYR A 289 -0.22 -1.74 5.46
N LEU A 290 0.96 -1.15 5.60
CA LEU A 290 1.73 -1.21 6.85
C LEU A 290 0.90 -0.81 8.08
N TYR A 291 0.08 0.24 7.98
CA TYR A 291 -0.72 0.72 9.11
C TYR A 291 -1.73 -0.32 9.57
N PHE A 292 -2.43 -0.90 8.61
CA PHE A 292 -3.44 -1.92 8.89
C PHE A 292 -2.81 -3.21 9.40
N ASP A 293 -1.67 -3.64 8.83
CA ASP A 293 -0.93 -4.82 9.28
C ASP A 293 -0.43 -4.65 10.72
N VAL A 294 0.13 -3.48 11.07
CA VAL A 294 0.63 -3.17 12.42
C VAL A 294 -0.51 -3.17 13.44
N VAL A 295 -1.60 -2.46 13.13
CA VAL A 295 -2.76 -2.35 14.03
C VAL A 295 -3.48 -3.68 14.17
N TRP A 296 -3.64 -4.44 13.07
CA TRP A 296 -4.25 -5.77 13.12
C TRP A 296 -3.44 -6.76 13.95
N ALA A 297 -2.13 -6.71 13.83
CA ALA A 297 -1.21 -7.49 14.64
C ALA A 297 -1.15 -7.03 16.13
N GLY A 298 -1.78 -5.90 16.45
CA GLY A 298 -1.94 -5.38 17.80
C GLY A 298 -0.81 -4.50 18.32
N TRP A 299 0.12 -4.06 17.47
CA TRP A 299 1.21 -3.16 17.87
C TRP A 299 0.81 -1.68 17.87
N PRO A 300 1.37 -0.85 18.78
CA PRO A 300 1.17 0.59 18.74
C PRO A 300 1.72 1.19 17.45
N LEU A 301 0.92 2.03 16.81
CA LEU A 301 1.27 2.77 15.60
C LEU A 301 1.12 4.26 15.85
N VAL A 302 2.20 5.03 15.73
CA VAL A 302 2.20 6.50 15.73
C VAL A 302 2.41 6.99 14.30
N HIS A 303 1.50 7.82 13.78
CA HIS A 303 1.50 8.21 12.37
C HIS A 303 0.78 9.53 12.10
N ASN A 304 0.99 10.11 10.89
CA ASN A 304 0.35 11.36 10.43
C ASN A 304 -0.65 11.17 9.28
N ALA A 305 -1.16 9.97 9.05
CA ALA A 305 -2.08 9.68 7.96
C ALA A 305 -3.50 10.17 8.29
N GLN A 306 -3.97 11.22 7.62
CA GLN A 306 -5.24 11.87 7.89
C GLN A 306 -6.45 10.96 7.64
N PHE A 307 -6.43 10.10 6.61
CA PHE A 307 -7.53 9.15 6.33
C PHE A 307 -7.61 7.98 7.32
N CYS A 308 -6.65 7.91 8.23
CA CYS A 308 -6.58 6.93 9.32
C CYS A 308 -6.45 7.60 10.69
N GLN A 309 -6.82 8.89 10.84
CA GLN A 309 -6.62 9.64 12.09
C GLN A 309 -7.35 9.06 13.31
N ASP A 310 -8.34 8.22 13.08
CA ASP A 310 -9.10 7.50 14.10
C ASP A 310 -8.51 6.11 14.45
N ILE A 311 -7.38 5.72 13.83
CA ILE A 311 -6.70 4.44 14.02
C ILE A 311 -5.31 4.70 14.57
N GLY A 312 -4.91 3.99 15.63
CA GLY A 312 -3.61 4.19 16.27
C GLY A 312 -3.47 5.55 16.95
N TYR A 313 -2.27 6.08 17.01
CA TYR A 313 -1.90 7.33 17.68
C TYR A 313 -1.55 8.37 16.61
N TYR A 314 -2.52 9.18 16.26
CA TYR A 314 -2.40 10.15 15.18
C TYR A 314 -1.75 11.46 15.64
N TYR A 315 -0.81 11.99 14.86
CA TYR A 315 -0.29 13.36 14.98
C TYR A 315 -0.51 14.13 13.68
N HIS A 316 -0.72 15.45 13.78
CA HIS A 316 -1.08 16.25 12.63
C HIS A 316 0.15 16.69 11.81
N MET A 317 0.14 16.43 10.52
CA MET A 317 1.18 16.86 9.55
C MET A 317 2.60 16.48 9.99
N ASN A 318 3.47 17.49 10.18
CA ASN A 318 4.89 17.36 10.53
C ASN A 318 5.18 17.84 11.96
N SER A 319 4.18 17.84 12.84
CA SER A 319 4.36 18.30 14.23
C SER A 319 5.19 17.32 15.05
N ALA A 320 6.45 17.68 15.31
CA ALA A 320 7.34 16.88 16.14
C ALA A 320 6.84 16.80 17.60
N GLU A 321 6.30 17.90 18.14
CA GLU A 321 5.70 17.97 19.47
C GLU A 321 4.53 16.99 19.61
N GLN A 322 3.60 16.99 18.66
CA GLN A 322 2.49 16.06 18.69
C GLN A 322 2.96 14.62 18.49
N ALA A 323 3.93 14.36 17.59
CA ALA A 323 4.48 13.03 17.40
C ALA A 323 5.11 12.50 18.70
N ALA A 324 5.89 13.32 19.43
CA ALA A 324 6.47 12.96 20.72
C ALA A 324 5.37 12.69 21.79
N ALA A 325 4.34 13.54 21.85
CA ALA A 325 3.21 13.33 22.76
C ALA A 325 2.45 12.03 22.45
N GLN A 326 2.24 11.70 21.17
CA GLN A 326 1.59 10.44 20.75
C GLN A 326 2.48 9.22 21.01
N MET A 327 3.79 9.33 20.87
CA MET A 327 4.72 8.25 21.26
C MET A 327 4.63 7.97 22.77
N LYS A 328 4.58 9.02 23.60
CA LYS A 328 4.38 8.89 25.05
C LYS A 328 3.06 8.20 25.36
N ALA A 329 1.96 8.70 24.80
CA ALA A 329 0.64 8.10 24.97
C ALA A 329 0.64 6.62 24.56
N ALA A 330 1.27 6.28 23.43
CA ALA A 330 1.37 4.91 22.95
C ALA A 330 2.10 3.97 23.92
N PHE A 331 3.19 4.43 24.56
CA PHE A 331 3.88 3.63 25.57
C PHE A 331 3.12 3.51 26.90
N GLU A 332 2.30 4.50 27.26
CA GLU A 332 1.61 4.55 28.54
C GLU A 332 0.20 3.97 28.51
N THR A 333 -0.50 4.06 27.37
CA THR A 333 -1.94 3.79 27.30
C THR A 333 -2.34 2.68 26.34
N HIS A 334 -1.40 2.02 25.66
CA HIS A 334 -1.73 0.93 24.73
C HIS A 334 -2.14 -0.33 25.49
N THR A 335 -3.44 -0.57 25.57
CA THR A 335 -4.04 -1.70 26.27
C THR A 335 -4.67 -2.70 25.29
N GLU A 336 -5.14 -3.82 25.81
CA GLU A 336 -5.87 -4.82 25.02
C GLU A 336 -7.21 -4.27 24.52
N GLU A 337 -7.90 -3.48 25.34
CA GLU A 337 -9.15 -2.81 24.97
C GLU A 337 -8.92 -1.84 23.83
N TYR A 338 -7.90 -0.98 23.92
CA TYR A 338 -7.55 -0.03 22.87
C TYR A 338 -7.19 -0.76 21.55
N ARG A 339 -6.39 -1.81 21.63
CA ARG A 339 -6.05 -2.67 20.50
C ARG A 339 -7.29 -3.22 19.81
N THR A 340 -8.22 -3.78 20.58
CA THR A 340 -9.47 -4.37 20.08
C THR A 340 -10.32 -3.30 19.37
N GLU A 341 -10.43 -2.11 19.96
CA GLU A 341 -11.13 -0.99 19.33
C GLU A 341 -10.50 -0.61 17.98
N MET A 342 -9.17 -0.51 17.93
CA MET A 342 -8.47 -0.16 16.67
C MET A 342 -8.63 -1.23 15.60
N GLN A 343 -8.59 -2.51 15.96
CA GLN A 343 -8.87 -3.61 15.05
C GLN A 343 -10.30 -3.55 14.47
N GLU A 344 -11.30 -3.18 15.29
CA GLU A 344 -12.68 -2.97 14.80
C GLU A 344 -12.75 -1.84 13.76
N LYS A 345 -12.06 -0.72 13.99
CA LYS A 345 -12.01 0.39 13.05
C LYS A 345 -11.36 0.01 11.70
N VAL A 346 -10.32 -0.82 11.72
CA VAL A 346 -9.64 -1.30 10.50
C VAL A 346 -10.55 -2.20 9.66
N LYS A 347 -11.53 -2.88 10.24
CA LYS A 347 -12.46 -3.76 9.51
C LYS A 347 -13.22 -3.05 8.38
N ARG A 348 -13.37 -1.71 8.42
CA ARG A 348 -14.03 -0.98 7.31
C ARG A 348 -13.29 -1.10 5.97
N PHE A 349 -12.01 -1.46 6.00
CA PHE A 349 -11.19 -1.64 4.79
C PHE A 349 -11.16 -3.09 4.30
N THR A 350 -11.72 -4.03 5.06
CA THR A 350 -11.61 -5.46 4.72
C THR A 350 -12.56 -5.86 3.59
N ARG A 351 -12.09 -6.70 2.69
CA ARG A 351 -12.90 -7.24 1.59
C ARG A 351 -14.18 -7.97 2.06
N ALA A 352 -14.21 -8.43 3.32
CA ALA A 352 -15.37 -9.11 3.88
C ALA A 352 -16.52 -8.16 4.25
N LYS A 353 -16.31 -6.83 4.24
CA LYS A 353 -17.39 -5.87 4.53
C LYS A 353 -18.42 -5.84 3.42
N PRO A 354 -19.73 -6.09 3.73
CA PRO A 354 -20.79 -6.11 2.73
C PRO A 354 -20.90 -4.80 1.95
N GLU A 355 -20.68 -3.66 2.62
CA GLU A 355 -20.75 -2.34 2.02
C GLU A 355 -19.64 -2.15 0.96
N LEU A 356 -18.44 -2.66 1.23
CA LEU A 356 -17.33 -2.60 0.29
C LEU A 356 -17.60 -3.48 -0.94
N LEU A 357 -18.09 -4.70 -0.73
CA LEU A 357 -18.49 -5.59 -1.83
C LEU A 357 -19.57 -4.96 -2.71
N GLU A 358 -20.59 -4.34 -2.09
CA GLU A 358 -21.70 -3.71 -2.82
C GLU A 358 -21.22 -2.52 -3.66
N GLN A 359 -20.28 -1.73 -3.16
CA GLN A 359 -19.71 -0.61 -3.91
C GLN A 359 -18.93 -1.08 -5.13
N TYR A 360 -18.11 -2.13 -4.99
CA TYR A 360 -17.41 -2.70 -6.13
C TYR A 360 -18.35 -3.40 -7.12
N ARG A 361 -19.49 -3.98 -6.68
CA ARG A 361 -20.54 -4.46 -7.59
C ARG A 361 -21.11 -3.32 -8.42
N LYS A 362 -21.49 -2.20 -7.79
CA LYS A 362 -22.02 -1.02 -8.50
C LYS A 362 -21.01 -0.42 -9.50
N LEU A 363 -19.73 -0.32 -9.11
CA LEU A 363 -18.66 0.12 -10.00
C LEU A 363 -18.53 -0.81 -11.22
N THR A 364 -18.57 -2.11 -10.98
CA THR A 364 -18.49 -3.13 -12.03
C THR A 364 -19.72 -3.10 -12.93
N ASP A 365 -20.92 -3.04 -12.37
CA ASP A 365 -22.17 -2.97 -13.15
C ASP A 365 -22.22 -1.71 -14.01
N ASN A 366 -21.81 -0.55 -13.47
CA ASN A 366 -21.72 0.68 -14.22
C ASN A 366 -20.73 0.55 -15.41
N LEU A 367 -19.55 -0.03 -15.17
CA LEU A 367 -18.56 -0.27 -16.22
C LEU A 367 -19.09 -1.20 -17.32
N MET A 368 -19.72 -2.33 -16.93
CA MET A 368 -20.24 -3.31 -17.88
C MET A 368 -21.43 -2.78 -18.69
N ASN A 369 -22.20 -1.86 -18.14
CA ASN A 369 -23.32 -1.17 -18.80
C ASN A 369 -22.89 0.12 -19.55
N ASP A 370 -21.60 0.35 -19.67
CA ASP A 370 -21.02 1.55 -20.31
C ASP A 370 -21.51 2.87 -19.67
N THR A 371 -21.74 2.82 -18.37
CA THR A 371 -22.18 3.96 -17.57
C THR A 371 -21.00 4.46 -16.74
N PHE A 372 -20.79 5.77 -16.74
CA PHE A 372 -19.80 6.40 -15.88
C PHE A 372 -20.48 7.28 -14.86
N VAL A 373 -20.15 7.07 -13.58
CA VAL A 373 -20.62 7.89 -12.46
C VAL A 373 -19.39 8.30 -11.64
N LYS A 374 -19.10 9.59 -11.62
CA LYS A 374 -18.04 10.14 -10.79
C LYS A 374 -18.39 9.96 -9.32
N GLN A 375 -17.43 9.54 -8.50
CA GLN A 375 -17.61 9.25 -7.09
C GLN A 375 -16.82 10.23 -6.23
N GLN A 376 -17.30 10.46 -5.00
CA GLN A 376 -16.60 11.14 -3.91
C GLN A 376 -16.30 10.12 -2.79
N TYR A 377 -15.12 10.20 -2.20
CA TYR A 377 -14.70 9.29 -1.13
C TYR A 377 -15.00 9.84 0.27
N HIS A 378 -15.44 8.94 1.16
CA HIS A 378 -15.70 9.20 2.58
C HIS A 378 -14.76 8.33 3.41
N TRP A 379 -13.72 8.95 3.95
CA TRP A 379 -12.63 8.22 4.63
C TRP A 379 -13.08 7.57 5.95
N GLU A 380 -14.03 8.16 6.68
CA GLU A 380 -14.54 7.66 7.96
C GLU A 380 -15.17 6.27 7.81
N THR A 381 -15.79 6.02 6.70
CA THR A 381 -16.53 4.78 6.42
C THR A 381 -15.86 3.90 5.37
N ASN A 382 -14.83 4.40 4.68
CA ASN A 382 -14.24 3.79 3.49
C ASN A 382 -15.27 3.51 2.39
N THR A 383 -16.15 4.48 2.14
CA THR A 383 -17.22 4.38 1.14
C THR A 383 -17.09 5.46 0.07
N ILE A 384 -17.80 5.25 -1.04
CA ILE A 384 -17.97 6.23 -2.11
C ILE A 384 -19.44 6.56 -2.34
N SER A 385 -19.71 7.78 -2.81
CA SER A 385 -21.06 8.20 -3.24
C SER A 385 -20.98 8.99 -4.54
N PRO A 386 -22.03 8.98 -5.38
CA PRO A 386 -22.10 9.82 -6.57
C PRO A 386 -21.91 11.30 -6.25
N VAL A 387 -21.17 12.00 -7.12
CA VAL A 387 -21.02 13.47 -7.07
C VAL A 387 -22.11 14.14 -7.87
#